data_0f83304555182564646f66cc665bf7e9
#
_entry.id   0f83304555182564646f66cc665bf7e9
#
_cell.length_a   1.000
_cell.length_b   1.000
_cell.length_c   1.000
_cell.angle_alpha   90.00
_cell.angle_beta   90.00
_cell.angle_gamma   90.00
#
_symmetry.space_group_name_H-M   'P 1'
#
loop_
_entity.id
_entity.type
_entity.pdbx_description
1 polymer ?
#
loop_
_entity_poly.entity_id
_entity_poly.type
_entity_poly.pdbx_seq_one_letter_code
_entity_poly.pdbx_strand_id
1 'polypeptide(L)'
;MRNAGLEETQAVIKISGRNTNNLRYADDTTLMAESEEELKSLLMKVKEESEKVGLKLNIQKTKIMASGPITSWEIDGETVETVSDFILGSSKITADCSHEIKRHLLLGRKVMTNLDSIFKSRDITLSTKVRLVKAMVFPVVMYGCESWTVKKAERRRIDAFEVWC
;
A
#
# COMPACT_ATOMS: atom_id res chain seq x y z
N MET A 1 -11.40 -12.76 12.20
CA MET A 1 -10.27 -13.25 11.39
C MET A 1 -8.89 -13.25 12.09
N ARG A 2 -8.79 -13.05 13.38
CA ARG A 2 -7.48 -13.04 14.08
C ARG A 2 -6.79 -14.41 14.20
N ASN A 3 -7.49 -15.52 13.94
CA ASN A 3 -6.99 -16.89 14.18
C ASN A 3 -7.17 -17.84 12.98
N ALA A 4 -6.91 -17.39 11.76
CA ALA A 4 -6.96 -18.26 10.59
C ALA A 4 -5.77 -19.23 10.49
N GLY A 5 -5.16 -19.66 11.63
CA GLY A 5 -4.16 -20.72 11.68
C GLY A 5 -2.96 -20.60 10.74
N LEU A 6 -2.73 -19.40 10.20
CA LEU A 6 -1.55 -19.13 9.38
C LEU A 6 -0.36 -18.96 10.33
N GLU A 7 0.30 -20.07 10.63
CA GLU A 7 1.48 -20.05 11.49
C GLU A 7 2.59 -19.23 10.83
N GLU A 8 3.04 -18.20 11.53
CA GLU A 8 4.18 -17.33 11.12
C GLU A 8 5.48 -18.13 10.95
N THR A 9 5.55 -19.34 11.49
CA THR A 9 6.73 -20.21 11.47
C THR A 9 7.06 -20.77 10.08
N GLN A 10 6.11 -20.78 9.14
CA GLN A 10 6.33 -21.25 7.77
C GLN A 10 6.53 -20.11 6.77
N ALA A 11 6.50 -18.83 7.21
CA ALA A 11 6.67 -17.71 6.33
C ALA A 11 8.15 -17.49 5.97
N VAL A 12 8.45 -17.49 4.68
CA VAL A 12 9.81 -17.29 4.15
C VAL A 12 10.12 -15.81 3.96
N ILE A 13 9.10 -14.97 3.71
CA ILE A 13 9.29 -13.54 3.48
C ILE A 13 9.51 -12.80 4.80
N LYS A 14 10.63 -12.07 4.90
CA LYS A 14 10.97 -11.26 6.08
C LYS A 14 10.68 -9.79 5.85
N ILE A 15 9.76 -9.22 6.64
CA ILE A 15 9.51 -7.78 6.69
C ILE A 15 9.94 -7.26 8.06
N SER A 16 10.88 -6.33 8.09
CA SER A 16 11.44 -5.76 9.34
C SER A 16 11.94 -6.84 10.33
N GLY A 17 12.53 -7.93 9.79
CA GLY A 17 13.08 -9.05 10.59
C GLY A 17 12.04 -10.05 11.09
N ARG A 18 10.75 -9.88 10.79
CA ARG A 18 9.67 -10.81 11.11
C ARG A 18 9.26 -11.61 9.89
N ASN A 19 9.06 -12.90 10.07
CA ASN A 19 8.48 -13.74 9.02
C ASN A 19 7.01 -13.35 8.81
N THR A 20 6.65 -13.00 7.58
CA THR A 20 5.31 -12.54 7.24
C THR A 20 4.86 -13.18 5.95
N ASN A 21 3.71 -13.83 5.95
CA ASN A 21 3.07 -14.42 4.77
C ASN A 21 1.75 -13.73 4.41
N ASN A 22 1.28 -12.80 5.24
CA ASN A 22 0.08 -12.04 4.96
C ASN A 22 0.14 -10.63 5.55
N LEU A 23 -0.52 -9.68 4.87
CA LEU A 23 -0.82 -8.35 5.37
C LEU A 23 -2.33 -8.15 5.31
N ARG A 24 -2.90 -7.51 6.34
CA ARG A 24 -4.34 -7.29 6.45
C ARG A 24 -4.64 -5.83 6.73
N TYR A 25 -5.62 -5.31 5.99
CA TYR A 25 -6.15 -3.99 6.20
C TYR A 25 -7.66 -4.03 6.04
N ALA A 26 -8.40 -3.88 7.15
CA ALA A 26 -9.85 -4.05 7.21
C ALA A 26 -10.28 -5.42 6.63
N ASP A 27 -11.00 -5.43 5.52
CA ASP A 27 -11.45 -6.60 4.76
C ASP A 27 -10.45 -7.05 3.67
N ASP A 28 -9.48 -6.21 3.33
CA ASP A 28 -8.44 -6.55 2.37
C ASP A 28 -7.35 -7.42 3.01
N THR A 29 -6.96 -8.49 2.32
CA THR A 29 -5.87 -9.38 2.73
C THR A 29 -4.92 -9.58 1.56
N THR A 30 -3.63 -9.34 1.79
CA THR A 30 -2.56 -9.66 0.85
C THR A 30 -1.81 -10.88 1.35
N LEU A 31 -1.72 -11.93 0.52
CA LEU A 31 -0.91 -13.11 0.76
C LEU A 31 0.43 -12.97 0.03
N MET A 32 1.50 -13.45 0.64
CA MET A 32 2.85 -13.38 0.09
C MET A 32 3.53 -14.73 0.19
N ALA A 33 4.16 -15.17 -0.88
CA ALA A 33 4.92 -16.40 -0.95
C ALA A 33 6.09 -16.26 -1.95
N GLU A 34 7.08 -17.11 -1.84
CA GLU A 34 8.22 -17.16 -2.76
C GLU A 34 7.94 -18.01 -4.00
N SER A 35 6.97 -18.94 -3.91
CA SER A 35 6.56 -19.82 -5.01
C SER A 35 5.06 -19.75 -5.28
N GLU A 36 4.68 -20.14 -6.49
CA GLU A 36 3.28 -20.22 -6.91
C GLU A 36 2.52 -21.29 -6.11
N GLU A 37 3.13 -22.45 -5.85
CA GLU A 37 2.55 -23.56 -5.10
C GLU A 37 2.26 -23.17 -3.65
N GLU A 38 3.21 -22.46 -3.03
CA GLU A 38 3.04 -21.95 -1.67
C GLU A 38 1.89 -20.93 -1.60
N LEU A 39 1.83 -20.00 -2.56
CA LEU A 39 0.77 -19.02 -2.64
C LEU A 39 -0.61 -19.68 -2.83
N LYS A 40 -0.71 -20.72 -3.66
CA LYS A 40 -1.94 -21.52 -3.83
C LYS A 40 -2.35 -22.18 -2.52
N SER A 41 -1.41 -22.80 -1.84
CA SER A 41 -1.67 -23.46 -0.54
C SER A 41 -2.18 -22.46 0.50
N LEU A 42 -1.56 -21.29 0.61
CA LEU A 42 -1.99 -20.21 1.52
C LEU A 42 -3.40 -19.71 1.18
N LEU A 43 -3.67 -19.49 -0.10
CA LEU A 43 -4.96 -19.00 -0.57
C LEU A 43 -6.08 -20.00 -0.26
N MET A 44 -5.86 -21.31 -0.50
CA MET A 44 -6.83 -22.36 -0.20
C MET A 44 -7.12 -22.45 1.30
N LYS A 45 -6.10 -22.34 2.15
CA LYS A 45 -6.29 -22.28 3.61
C LYS A 45 -7.14 -21.07 4.03
N VAL A 46 -6.84 -19.89 3.49
CA VAL A 46 -7.61 -18.67 3.78
C VAL A 46 -9.05 -18.82 3.31
N LYS A 47 -9.28 -19.41 2.14
CA LYS A 47 -10.61 -19.66 1.60
C LYS A 47 -11.40 -20.58 2.52
N GLU A 48 -10.87 -21.74 2.88
CA GLU A 48 -11.51 -22.71 3.77
C GLU A 48 -11.86 -22.11 5.14
N GLU A 49 -10.93 -21.38 5.75
CA GLU A 49 -11.17 -20.73 7.05
C GLU A 49 -12.19 -19.60 6.95
N SER A 50 -12.22 -18.88 5.84
CA SER A 50 -13.20 -17.83 5.59
C SER A 50 -14.61 -18.40 5.40
N GLU A 51 -14.74 -19.51 4.69
CA GLU A 51 -16.02 -20.20 4.44
C GLU A 51 -16.62 -20.77 5.74
N LYS A 52 -15.81 -21.25 6.69
CA LYS A 52 -16.26 -21.70 8.01
C LYS A 52 -16.97 -20.61 8.81
N VAL A 53 -16.63 -19.35 8.59
CA VAL A 53 -17.25 -18.17 9.24
C VAL A 53 -18.25 -17.45 8.32
N GLY A 54 -18.65 -18.08 7.21
CA GLY A 54 -19.66 -17.54 6.28
C GLY A 54 -19.13 -16.43 5.34
N LEU A 55 -17.82 -16.23 5.27
CA LEU A 55 -17.21 -15.25 4.35
C LEU A 55 -16.79 -15.94 3.06
N LYS A 56 -17.11 -15.34 1.91
CA LYS A 56 -16.71 -15.83 0.59
C LYS A 56 -15.61 -14.97 0.01
N LEU A 57 -14.62 -15.60 -0.61
CA LEU A 57 -13.59 -14.93 -1.39
C LEU A 57 -14.23 -14.28 -2.63
N ASN A 58 -13.93 -13.00 -2.86
CA ASN A 58 -14.36 -12.31 -4.07
C ASN A 58 -13.28 -12.46 -5.15
N ILE A 59 -13.43 -13.45 -6.03
CA ILE A 59 -12.44 -13.79 -7.07
C ILE A 59 -12.25 -12.62 -8.05
N GLN A 60 -13.30 -11.90 -8.42
CA GLN A 60 -13.22 -10.78 -9.35
C GLN A 60 -12.41 -9.59 -8.80
N LYS A 61 -12.38 -9.42 -7.47
CA LYS A 61 -11.56 -8.41 -6.80
C LYS A 61 -10.17 -8.91 -6.43
N THR A 62 -9.97 -10.23 -6.46
CA THR A 62 -8.67 -10.86 -6.14
C THR A 62 -7.72 -10.63 -7.31
N LYS A 63 -6.51 -10.19 -7.03
CA LYS A 63 -5.47 -9.91 -8.01
C LYS A 63 -4.16 -10.55 -7.62
N ILE A 64 -3.36 -10.92 -8.59
CA ILE A 64 -2.04 -11.52 -8.39
C ILE A 64 -0.97 -10.60 -8.95
N MET A 65 0.07 -10.39 -8.17
CA MET A 65 1.28 -9.69 -8.59
C MET A 65 2.49 -10.60 -8.39
N ALA A 66 3.32 -10.72 -9.42
CA ALA A 66 4.58 -11.45 -9.33
C ALA A 66 5.74 -10.67 -9.92
N SER A 67 6.95 -11.05 -9.49
CA SER A 67 8.20 -10.50 -10.02
C SER A 67 8.66 -11.20 -11.30
N GLY A 68 8.02 -12.30 -11.71
CA GLY A 68 8.31 -13.09 -12.90
C GLY A 68 7.09 -13.34 -13.77
N PRO A 69 7.26 -13.97 -14.94
CA PRO A 69 6.13 -14.35 -15.77
C PRO A 69 5.27 -15.40 -15.05
N ILE A 70 4.01 -15.08 -14.85
CA ILE A 70 3.00 -16.03 -14.36
C ILE A 70 2.14 -16.46 -15.55
N THR A 71 1.94 -17.78 -15.68
CA THR A 71 0.87 -18.35 -16.49
C THR A 71 -0.47 -18.11 -15.79
N SER A 72 -1.58 -18.15 -16.54
CA SER A 72 -2.92 -17.88 -16.03
C SER A 72 -3.21 -18.60 -14.71
N TRP A 73 -3.70 -17.85 -13.72
CA TRP A 73 -4.14 -18.39 -12.43
C TRP A 73 -5.64 -18.54 -12.40
N GLU A 74 -6.11 -19.70 -11.95
CA GLU A 74 -7.53 -20.00 -11.81
C GLU A 74 -7.86 -20.37 -10.35
N ILE A 75 -8.97 -19.84 -9.87
CA ILE A 75 -9.58 -20.19 -8.58
C ILE A 75 -11.03 -20.59 -8.89
N ASP A 76 -11.40 -21.83 -8.54
CA ASP A 76 -12.75 -22.37 -8.80
C ASP A 76 -13.20 -22.29 -10.27
N GLY A 77 -12.26 -22.37 -11.20
CA GLY A 77 -12.53 -22.25 -12.65
C GLY A 77 -12.68 -20.81 -13.15
N GLU A 78 -12.49 -19.80 -12.30
CA GLU A 78 -12.43 -18.39 -12.70
C GLU A 78 -10.97 -17.92 -12.78
N THR A 79 -10.64 -17.23 -13.87
CA THR A 79 -9.30 -16.68 -14.08
C THR A 79 -9.08 -15.45 -13.19
N VAL A 80 -7.97 -15.42 -12.47
CA VAL A 80 -7.57 -14.28 -11.63
C VAL A 80 -6.71 -13.31 -12.42
N GLU A 81 -7.02 -12.01 -12.32
CA GLU A 81 -6.29 -10.96 -13.02
C GLU A 81 -4.85 -10.83 -12.48
N THR A 82 -3.86 -10.87 -13.39
CA THR A 82 -2.46 -10.58 -13.06
C THR A 82 -2.20 -9.09 -13.25
N VAL A 83 -1.65 -8.45 -12.23
CA VAL A 83 -1.41 -6.98 -12.23
C VAL A 83 0.04 -6.66 -11.91
N SER A 84 0.51 -5.53 -12.40
CA SER A 84 1.84 -4.98 -12.08
C SER A 84 1.87 -4.16 -10.78
N ASP A 85 0.70 -3.77 -10.31
CA ASP A 85 0.51 -3.00 -9.08
C ASP A 85 -0.89 -3.20 -8.50
N PHE A 86 -1.05 -2.99 -7.21
CA PHE A 86 -2.36 -3.01 -6.54
C PHE A 86 -2.39 -2.01 -5.38
N ILE A 87 -3.60 -1.71 -4.89
CA ILE A 87 -3.80 -0.81 -3.76
C ILE A 87 -4.17 -1.66 -2.53
N LEU A 88 -3.38 -1.55 -1.47
CA LEU A 88 -3.69 -2.10 -0.15
C LEU A 88 -3.93 -0.95 0.83
N GLY A 89 -5.14 -0.86 1.35
CA GLY A 89 -5.54 0.33 2.12
C GLY A 89 -5.53 1.57 1.21
N SER A 90 -4.66 2.52 1.49
CA SER A 90 -4.47 3.71 0.64
C SER A 90 -3.11 3.76 -0.04
N SER A 91 -2.26 2.75 0.16
CA SER A 91 -0.91 2.66 -0.42
C SER A 91 -0.91 1.83 -1.69
N LYS A 92 -0.28 2.36 -2.74
CA LYS A 92 -0.06 1.65 -3.99
C LYS A 92 1.18 0.76 -3.86
N ILE A 93 0.99 -0.54 -3.90
CA ILE A 93 2.05 -1.54 -3.86
C ILE A 93 2.53 -1.77 -5.30
N THR A 94 3.81 -1.54 -5.52
CA THR A 94 4.50 -1.73 -6.80
C THR A 94 5.89 -2.29 -6.54
N ALA A 95 6.53 -2.80 -7.55
CA ALA A 95 7.94 -3.20 -7.47
C ALA A 95 8.90 -2.02 -7.16
N ASP A 96 8.48 -0.77 -7.38
CA ASP A 96 9.24 0.45 -7.10
C ASP A 96 8.37 1.52 -6.44
N CYS A 97 8.77 1.97 -5.24
CA CYS A 97 8.08 3.01 -4.46
C CYS A 97 8.07 4.39 -5.12
N SER A 98 8.82 4.62 -6.20
CA SER A 98 8.90 5.93 -6.88
C SER A 98 7.54 6.44 -7.35
N HIS A 99 6.65 5.57 -7.79
CA HIS A 99 5.30 5.94 -8.24
C HIS A 99 4.44 6.40 -7.07
N GLU A 100 4.52 5.72 -5.94
CA GLU A 100 3.77 6.06 -4.74
C GLU A 100 4.23 7.41 -4.18
N ILE A 101 5.53 7.63 -4.07
CA ILE A 101 6.09 8.92 -3.63
C ILE A 101 5.62 10.06 -4.54
N LYS A 102 5.70 9.88 -5.87
CA LYS A 102 5.19 10.88 -6.83
C LYS A 102 3.71 11.17 -6.63
N ARG A 103 2.89 10.12 -6.43
CA ARG A 103 1.45 10.26 -6.18
C ARG A 103 1.18 11.09 -4.93
N HIS A 104 1.87 10.80 -3.82
CA HIS A 104 1.72 11.54 -2.57
C HIS A 104 2.17 13.01 -2.69
N LEU A 105 3.27 13.27 -3.40
CA LEU A 105 3.69 14.65 -3.71
C LEU A 105 2.66 15.42 -4.54
N LEU A 106 2.00 14.77 -5.50
CA LEU A 106 0.91 15.37 -6.28
C LEU A 106 -0.32 15.66 -5.39
N LEU A 107 -0.68 14.74 -4.49
CA LEU A 107 -1.76 14.96 -3.52
C LEU A 107 -1.45 16.14 -2.60
N GLY A 108 -0.21 16.22 -2.10
CA GLY A 108 0.24 17.37 -1.28
C GLY A 108 0.14 18.70 -2.03
N ARG A 109 0.54 18.73 -3.31
CA ARG A 109 0.36 19.92 -4.16
C ARG A 109 -1.11 20.31 -4.33
N LYS A 110 -1.99 19.35 -4.50
CA LYS A 110 -3.44 19.58 -4.58
C LYS A 110 -3.98 20.19 -3.29
N VAL A 111 -3.55 19.70 -2.13
CA VAL A 111 -3.92 20.26 -0.82
C VAL A 111 -3.41 21.69 -0.70
N MET A 112 -2.15 21.98 -1.07
CA MET A 112 -1.60 23.34 -1.09
C MET A 112 -2.42 24.27 -1.97
N THR A 113 -2.81 23.83 -3.16
CA THR A 113 -3.65 24.63 -4.07
C THR A 113 -5.03 24.92 -3.46
N ASN A 114 -5.63 23.96 -2.76
CA ASN A 114 -6.91 24.17 -2.08
C ASN A 114 -6.80 25.20 -0.93
N LEU A 115 -5.63 25.36 -0.35
CA LEU A 115 -5.35 26.31 0.73
C LEU A 115 -4.77 27.66 0.22
N ASP A 116 -4.68 27.87 -1.08
CA ASP A 116 -4.03 29.03 -1.72
C ASP A 116 -4.60 30.37 -1.23
N SER A 117 -5.92 30.48 -1.04
CA SER A 117 -6.57 31.68 -0.50
C SER A 117 -6.08 32.02 0.91
N ILE A 118 -5.85 31.00 1.74
CA ILE A 118 -5.33 31.17 3.10
C ILE A 118 -3.86 31.60 3.07
N PHE A 119 -3.06 30.96 2.21
CA PHE A 119 -1.64 31.26 2.10
C PHE A 119 -1.36 32.65 1.49
N LYS A 120 -2.25 33.15 0.62
CA LYS A 120 -2.17 34.51 0.04
C LYS A 120 -2.72 35.60 0.96
N SER A 121 -3.51 35.26 1.97
CA SER A 121 -4.04 36.25 2.92
C SER A 121 -2.91 36.94 3.67
N ARG A 122 -2.99 38.26 3.80
CA ARG A 122 -2.06 39.08 4.59
C ARG A 122 -2.41 39.09 6.08
N ASP A 123 -3.63 38.75 6.43
CA ASP A 123 -4.13 38.75 7.81
C ASP A 123 -3.62 37.54 8.60
N ILE A 124 -3.11 36.53 7.90
CA ILE A 124 -2.63 35.29 8.52
C ILE A 124 -1.10 35.37 8.64
N THR A 125 -0.61 35.21 9.86
CA THR A 125 0.84 35.27 10.16
C THR A 125 1.58 34.08 9.51
N LEU A 126 2.85 34.28 9.17
CA LEU A 126 3.70 33.24 8.60
C LEU A 126 3.77 32.01 9.51
N SER A 127 3.86 32.21 10.83
CA SER A 127 3.87 31.12 11.79
C SER A 127 2.61 30.24 11.69
N THR A 128 1.45 30.85 11.52
CA THR A 128 0.19 30.13 11.34
C THR A 128 0.17 29.37 10.02
N LYS A 129 0.67 29.97 8.94
CA LYS A 129 0.77 29.31 7.62
C LYS A 129 1.67 28.06 7.70
N VAL A 130 2.83 28.15 8.33
CA VAL A 130 3.74 27.02 8.54
C VAL A 130 3.06 25.92 9.36
N ARG A 131 2.31 26.27 10.42
CA ARG A 131 1.56 25.27 11.20
C ARG A 131 0.49 24.58 10.36
N LEU A 132 -0.21 25.30 9.49
CA LEU A 132 -1.20 24.70 8.56
C LEU A 132 -0.54 23.71 7.59
N VAL A 133 0.60 24.07 6.99
CA VAL A 133 1.35 23.14 6.13
C VAL A 133 1.71 21.88 6.89
N LYS A 134 2.28 22.00 8.10
CA LYS A 134 2.65 20.86 8.93
C LYS A 134 1.46 19.99 9.35
N ALA A 135 0.29 20.59 9.58
CA ALA A 135 -0.90 19.87 10.05
C ALA A 135 -1.73 19.26 8.91
N MET A 136 -1.75 19.86 7.73
CA MET A 136 -2.66 19.47 6.64
C MET A 136 -1.95 18.90 5.41
N VAL A 137 -0.76 19.37 5.07
CA VAL A 137 -0.06 18.97 3.86
C VAL A 137 0.89 17.80 4.13
N PHE A 138 1.76 17.91 5.14
CA PHE A 138 2.73 16.85 5.44
C PHE A 138 2.09 15.51 5.78
N PRO A 139 0.98 15.40 6.57
CA PRO A 139 0.35 14.13 6.82
C PRO A 139 -0.15 13.42 5.55
N VAL A 140 -0.60 14.19 4.54
CA VAL A 140 -1.02 13.64 3.25
C VAL A 140 0.19 13.14 2.44
N VAL A 141 1.27 13.90 2.44
CA VAL A 141 2.51 13.53 1.70
C VAL A 141 3.22 12.36 2.33
N MET A 142 3.29 12.31 3.66
CA MET A 142 4.05 11.30 4.40
C MET A 142 3.21 10.10 4.85
N TYR A 143 1.94 10.01 4.42
CA TYR A 143 1.11 8.87 4.77
C TYR A 143 1.69 7.57 4.20
N GLY A 144 1.89 6.57 5.07
CA GLY A 144 2.46 5.28 4.69
C GLY A 144 3.96 5.29 4.38
N CYS A 145 4.68 6.40 4.69
CA CYS A 145 6.10 6.54 4.37
C CYS A 145 7.00 5.53 5.10
N GLU A 146 6.52 4.92 6.16
CA GLU A 146 7.22 3.85 6.90
C GLU A 146 7.48 2.60 6.04
N SER A 147 6.66 2.39 5.00
CA SER A 147 6.84 1.30 4.04
C SER A 147 7.72 1.66 2.84
N TRP A 148 8.14 2.91 2.70
CA TRP A 148 8.87 3.36 1.52
C TRP A 148 10.35 3.01 1.57
N THR A 149 10.83 2.38 0.52
CA THR A 149 12.28 2.28 0.24
C THR A 149 12.72 3.53 -0.52
N VAL A 150 13.09 4.59 0.23
CA VAL A 150 13.41 5.90 -0.32
C VAL A 150 14.82 5.89 -0.93
N LYS A 151 14.92 5.94 -2.26
CA LYS A 151 16.18 6.12 -2.99
C LYS A 151 16.62 7.59 -2.94
N LYS A 152 17.89 7.86 -3.22
CA LYS A 152 18.45 9.24 -3.20
C LYS A 152 17.69 10.23 -4.11
N ALA A 153 17.19 9.74 -5.24
CA ALA A 153 16.42 10.56 -6.19
C ALA A 153 15.06 10.97 -5.61
N GLU A 154 14.37 10.04 -4.94
CA GLU A 154 13.07 10.29 -4.28
C GLU A 154 13.23 11.24 -3.09
N ARG A 155 14.30 11.08 -2.31
CA ARG A 155 14.61 11.99 -1.20
C ARG A 155 14.75 13.43 -1.70
N ARG A 156 15.50 13.64 -2.78
CA ARG A 156 15.64 14.98 -3.40
C ARG A 156 14.30 15.57 -3.84
N ARG A 157 13.34 14.74 -4.30
CA ARG A 157 12.00 15.20 -4.67
C ARG A 157 11.17 15.60 -3.46
N ILE A 158 11.29 14.85 -2.35
CA ILE A 158 10.63 15.20 -1.09
C ILE A 158 11.21 16.51 -0.54
N ASP A 159 12.53 16.63 -0.49
CA ASP A 159 13.21 17.84 -0.05
C ASP A 159 12.82 19.06 -0.90
N ALA A 160 12.76 18.89 -2.24
CA ALA A 160 12.32 19.95 -3.15
C ALA A 160 10.85 20.35 -2.95
N PHE A 161 9.99 19.40 -2.59
CA PHE A 161 8.60 19.67 -2.25
C PHE A 161 8.51 20.44 -0.92
N GLU A 162 9.29 20.07 0.08
CA GLU A 162 9.34 20.78 1.37
C GLU A 162 9.76 22.24 1.20
N VAL A 163 10.79 22.49 0.38
CA VAL A 163 11.24 23.86 0.06
C VAL A 163 10.19 24.64 -0.71
N TRP A 164 9.40 23.98 -1.56
CA TRP A 164 8.35 24.60 -2.34
C TRP A 164 7.14 25.02 -1.48
N CYS A 165 6.83 24.29 -0.40
CA CYS A 165 5.74 24.60 0.52
C CYS A 165 5.99 25.88 1.32
#